data_622c9d31bea17964d335fab856903046
#
_entry.id   622c9d31bea17964d335fab856903046
#
_cell.length_a   1.000
_cell.length_b   1.000
_cell.length_c   1.000
_cell.angle_alpha   90.00
_cell.angle_beta   90.00
_cell.angle_gamma   90.00
#
_symmetry.space_group_name_H-M   'P 1'
#
loop_
_entity.id
_entity.type
_entity.pdbx_description
1 polymer ?
#
loop_
_entity_poly.entity_id
_entity_poly.type
_entity_poly.pdbx_seq_one_letter_code
_entity_poly.pdbx_strand_id
1 'polypeptide(L)'
;MPISFTSKKKISKDIPSTGVIRRVAKSIFAFGDDVVVCSRLSLAHALCVGDIKELNQDDIVKIYPDGRVVRLWDAKSLQNCIFVTNACNFKCLMCPQPPCADESSQHLENLRILSLLKGDVKMLAITGGEPTLFPDRLIEYFSIINKKFPLARVEILTNGSLLSDFNIAKKIALATPYDTCFC
;
A
#
# COMPACT_ATOMS: atom_id res chain seq x y z
N MET A 1 -7.90 21.99 24.21
CA MET A 1 -6.47 21.97 24.55
C MET A 1 -5.69 22.32 23.30
N PRO A 2 -4.79 23.30 23.31
CA PRO A 2 -3.95 23.58 22.16
C PRO A 2 -2.98 22.40 21.95
N ILE A 3 -2.99 21.86 20.74
CA ILE A 3 -2.06 20.80 20.33
C ILE A 3 -0.70 21.47 20.16
N SER A 4 0.23 21.17 21.05
CA SER A 4 1.62 21.63 20.95
C SER A 4 2.35 20.74 19.92
N PHE A 5 2.69 21.29 18.77
CA PHE A 5 3.50 20.61 17.77
C PHE A 5 4.97 20.81 18.11
N THR A 6 5.54 19.91 18.88
CA THR A 6 6.98 19.81 19.09
C THR A 6 7.50 18.56 18.38
N SER A 7 7.62 18.60 17.07
CA SER A 7 8.34 17.57 16.35
C SER A 7 9.49 18.17 15.55
N LYS A 8 10.71 17.69 15.83
CA LYS A 8 11.94 18.07 15.16
C LYS A 8 12.37 17.10 14.07
N LYS A 9 11.53 16.14 13.68
CA LYS A 9 11.86 15.19 12.61
C LYS A 9 11.37 15.74 11.28
N LYS A 10 12.26 16.35 10.52
CA LYS A 10 12.00 16.71 9.12
C LYS A 10 11.80 15.42 8.31
N ILE A 11 10.74 15.38 7.48
CA ILE A 11 10.69 14.40 6.37
C ILE A 11 11.98 14.61 5.59
N SER A 12 12.73 13.53 5.36
CA SER A 12 13.97 13.61 4.58
C SER A 12 13.67 14.25 3.24
N LYS A 13 14.42 15.29 2.89
CA LYS A 13 14.26 16.00 1.61
C LYS A 13 14.64 15.14 0.40
N ASP A 14 15.28 13.99 0.65
CA ASP A 14 15.93 13.20 -0.39
C ASP A 14 15.27 11.84 -0.64
N ILE A 15 14.38 11.38 0.26
CA ILE A 15 13.78 10.03 0.16
C ILE A 15 12.26 10.13 0.34
N PRO A 16 11.46 9.49 -0.55
CA PRO A 16 10.02 9.39 -0.36
C PRO A 16 9.67 8.70 0.97
N SER A 17 8.67 9.21 1.67
CA SER A 17 8.19 8.64 2.93
C SER A 17 6.78 8.13 2.82
N THR A 18 6.53 6.92 3.31
CA THR A 18 5.20 6.30 3.36
C THR A 18 4.66 6.30 4.79
N GLY A 19 3.44 6.74 4.97
CA GLY A 19 2.81 6.80 6.29
C GLY A 19 1.31 7.05 6.24
N VAL A 20 0.71 7.07 7.42
CA VAL A 20 -0.73 7.28 7.62
C VAL A 20 -1.02 8.76 7.79
N ILE A 21 -2.07 9.23 7.11
CA ILE A 21 -2.59 10.58 7.26
C ILE A 21 -3.62 10.63 8.40
N ARG A 22 -3.48 11.63 9.26
CA ARG A 22 -4.51 12.00 10.24
C ARG A 22 -4.98 13.41 9.94
N ARG A 23 -6.28 13.59 9.76
CA ARG A 23 -6.84 14.92 9.57
C ARG A 23 -6.83 15.68 10.90
N VAL A 24 -6.19 16.85 10.92
CA VAL A 24 -6.14 17.74 12.08
C VAL A 24 -7.12 18.91 11.91
N ALA A 25 -7.21 19.47 10.68
CA ALA A 25 -8.14 20.53 10.33
C ALA A 25 -8.48 20.44 8.82
N LYS A 26 -9.31 21.38 8.31
CA LYS A 26 -9.82 21.36 6.94
C LYS A 26 -8.73 21.18 5.86
N SER A 27 -7.53 21.73 6.08
CA SER A 27 -6.40 21.65 5.14
C SER A 27 -5.09 21.26 5.84
N ILE A 28 -5.14 20.76 7.07
CA ILE A 28 -4.00 20.39 7.88
C ILE A 28 -4.10 18.92 8.23
N PHE A 29 -3.04 18.18 7.95
CA PHE A 29 -2.94 16.75 8.22
C PHE A 29 -1.67 16.48 9.03
N ALA A 30 -1.71 15.51 9.93
CA ALA A 30 -0.54 14.93 10.55
C ALA A 30 -0.12 13.69 9.74
N PHE A 31 1.19 13.56 9.52
CA PHE A 31 1.81 12.44 8.83
C PHE A 31 2.90 11.87 9.73
N GLY A 32 2.59 10.82 10.46
CA GLY A 32 3.42 10.38 11.57
C GLY A 32 3.53 11.48 12.64
N ASP A 33 4.74 11.96 12.91
CA ASP A 33 5.01 13.06 13.83
C ASP A 33 5.11 14.43 13.14
N ASP A 34 4.98 14.48 11.81
CA ASP A 34 5.12 15.68 11.01
C ASP A 34 3.76 16.30 10.65
N VAL A 35 3.78 17.59 10.32
CA VAL A 35 2.59 18.32 9.84
C VAL A 35 2.69 18.52 8.34
N VAL A 36 1.64 18.11 7.64
CA VAL A 36 1.49 18.26 6.20
C VAL A 36 0.35 19.24 5.92
N VAL A 37 0.61 20.26 5.12
CA VAL A 37 -0.39 21.27 4.75
C VAL A 37 -0.72 21.14 3.28
N CYS A 38 -2.01 20.95 2.98
CA CYS A 38 -2.51 21.00 1.61
C CYS A 38 -2.72 22.46 1.20
N SER A 39 -1.95 22.89 0.22
CA SER A 39 -2.00 24.14 -0.54
C SER A 39 -2.16 25.50 0.20
N ARG A 40 -1.38 26.48 -0.21
CA ARG A 40 -1.45 27.94 0.03
C ARG A 40 -1.17 28.48 1.43
N LEU A 41 -1.10 27.68 2.49
CA LEU A 41 -0.68 28.14 3.81
C LEU A 41 0.78 27.72 4.02
N SER A 42 1.69 28.69 3.93
CA SER A 42 3.07 28.49 4.34
C SER A 42 3.13 28.52 5.87
N LEU A 43 3.15 27.36 6.49
CA LEU A 43 3.53 27.22 7.90
C LEU A 43 5.03 26.93 7.95
N ALA A 44 5.75 27.64 8.79
CA ALA A 44 7.22 27.64 8.82
C ALA A 44 7.92 26.30 9.04
N HIS A 45 7.16 25.23 9.35
CA HIS A 45 7.67 23.88 9.62
C HIS A 45 6.80 22.77 9.01
N ALA A 46 5.94 23.10 8.04
CA ALA A 46 5.09 22.13 7.37
C ALA A 46 5.60 21.81 5.97
N LEU A 47 5.49 20.56 5.57
CA LEU A 47 5.69 20.16 4.19
C LEU A 47 4.49 20.64 3.36
N CYS A 48 4.73 21.58 2.43
CA CYS A 48 3.71 21.95 1.45
C CYS A 48 3.59 20.81 0.45
N VAL A 49 2.44 20.16 0.42
CA VAL A 49 2.10 19.15 -0.59
C VAL A 49 1.15 19.76 -1.61
N GLY A 50 1.27 19.34 -2.85
CA GLY A 50 0.40 19.79 -3.93
C GLY A 50 -1.08 19.52 -3.65
N ASP A 51 -1.95 20.00 -4.53
CA ASP A 51 -3.40 19.97 -4.38
C ASP A 51 -3.94 18.54 -4.23
N ILE A 52 -4.12 18.11 -2.99
CA ILE A 52 -4.70 16.81 -2.67
C ILE A 52 -6.16 17.05 -2.29
N LYS A 53 -7.03 17.00 -3.29
CA LYS A 53 -8.43 17.35 -3.10
C LYS A 53 -9.19 16.44 -2.14
N GLU A 54 -8.70 15.21 -1.86
CA GLU A 54 -9.52 14.19 -1.21
C GLU A 54 -8.74 13.19 -0.37
N LEU A 55 -7.87 13.62 0.54
CA LEU A 55 -7.34 12.71 1.54
C LEU A 55 -8.34 12.48 2.65
N ASN A 56 -8.51 11.22 3.02
CA ASN A 56 -9.29 10.81 4.16
C ASN A 56 -8.39 10.52 5.36
N GLN A 57 -8.99 10.55 6.55
CA GLN A 57 -8.32 10.03 7.72
C GLN A 57 -8.01 8.54 7.52
N ASP A 58 -6.86 8.12 7.99
CA ASP A 58 -6.32 6.75 7.89
C ASP A 58 -5.94 6.30 6.47
N ASP A 59 -5.99 7.19 5.46
CA ASP A 59 -5.33 6.92 4.19
C ASP A 59 -3.83 6.70 4.40
N ILE A 60 -3.27 5.75 3.64
CA ILE A 60 -1.81 5.59 3.56
C ILE A 60 -1.32 6.29 2.30
N VAL A 61 -0.37 7.18 2.47
CA VAL A 61 0.19 7.98 1.39
C VAL A 61 1.70 7.87 1.34
N LYS A 62 2.24 8.09 0.16
CA LYS A 62 3.66 8.31 -0.09
C LYS A 62 3.88 9.76 -0.44
N ILE A 63 4.76 10.41 0.29
CA ILE A 63 5.14 11.81 0.07
C ILE A 63 6.55 11.83 -0.50
N TYR A 64 6.68 12.48 -1.64
CA TYR A 64 7.94 12.65 -2.35
C TYR A 64 8.63 13.96 -1.93
N PRO A 65 9.97 14.06 -2.09
CA PRO A 65 10.72 15.26 -1.77
C PRO A 65 10.28 16.54 -2.51
N ASP A 66 9.72 16.36 -3.70
CA ASP A 66 9.16 17.45 -4.54
C ASP A 66 7.76 17.90 -4.09
N GLY A 67 7.22 17.33 -3.01
CA GLY A 67 5.89 17.64 -2.49
C GLY A 67 4.74 16.86 -3.16
N ARG A 68 5.03 15.98 -4.11
CA ARG A 68 3.98 15.08 -4.66
C ARG A 68 3.53 14.11 -3.59
N VAL A 69 2.24 13.85 -3.58
CA VAL A 69 1.63 12.84 -2.70
C VAL A 69 0.88 11.83 -3.55
N VAL A 70 1.16 10.57 -3.28
CA VAL A 70 0.47 9.44 -3.93
C VAL A 70 -0.27 8.66 -2.86
N ARG A 71 -1.57 8.46 -3.05
CA ARG A 71 -2.36 7.59 -2.19
C ARG A 71 -2.05 6.14 -2.54
N LEU A 72 -1.57 5.39 -1.56
CA LEU A 72 -1.26 3.97 -1.69
C LEU A 72 -2.40 3.09 -1.15
N TRP A 73 -3.21 3.64 -0.23
CA TRP A 73 -4.38 2.99 0.34
C TRP A 73 -5.45 4.02 0.65
N ASP A 74 -6.65 3.81 0.15
CA ASP A 74 -7.82 4.64 0.46
C ASP A 74 -8.61 3.98 1.60
N ALA A 75 -8.63 4.61 2.76
CA ALA A 75 -9.31 4.07 3.94
C ALA A 75 -10.82 3.88 3.77
N LYS A 76 -11.44 4.56 2.80
CA LYS A 76 -12.87 4.46 2.50
C LYS A 76 -13.19 3.51 1.35
N SER A 77 -12.20 3.12 0.56
CA SER A 77 -12.41 2.22 -0.58
C SER A 77 -12.43 0.77 -0.13
N LEU A 78 -13.32 0.00 -0.74
CA LEU A 78 -13.30 -1.47 -0.67
C LEU A 78 -12.43 -2.09 -1.77
N GLN A 79 -11.92 -1.28 -2.71
CA GLN A 79 -11.18 -1.73 -3.90
C GLN A 79 -9.68 -1.40 -3.79
N ASN A 80 -9.11 -1.58 -2.62
CA ASN A 80 -7.68 -1.43 -2.45
C ASN A 80 -6.94 -2.67 -2.95
N CYS A 81 -5.75 -2.45 -3.52
CA CYS A 81 -4.90 -3.56 -3.96
C CYS A 81 -3.45 -3.42 -3.49
N ILE A 82 -2.83 -4.56 -3.26
CA ILE A 82 -1.39 -4.71 -3.07
C ILE A 82 -0.79 -5.15 -4.40
N PHE A 83 0.08 -4.33 -4.97
CA PHE A 83 0.73 -4.59 -6.24
C PHE A 83 2.07 -5.29 -6.00
N VAL A 84 2.12 -6.60 -6.26
CA VAL A 84 3.26 -7.46 -5.85
C VAL A 84 4.52 -7.22 -6.68
N THR A 85 4.35 -7.10 -8.00
CA THR A 85 5.46 -7.04 -8.96
C THR A 85 5.02 -6.49 -10.31
N ASN A 86 5.96 -5.93 -11.05
CA ASN A 86 5.80 -5.60 -12.47
C ASN A 86 6.14 -6.78 -13.40
N ALA A 87 6.83 -7.81 -12.87
CA ALA A 87 7.20 -8.98 -13.67
C ALA A 87 5.98 -9.87 -13.95
N CYS A 88 5.93 -10.41 -15.15
CA CYS A 88 4.92 -11.38 -15.57
C CYS A 88 5.54 -12.34 -16.58
N ASN A 89 5.14 -13.61 -16.50
CA ASN A 89 5.53 -14.64 -17.45
C ASN A 89 4.64 -14.68 -18.71
N PHE A 90 3.56 -13.86 -18.76
CA PHE A 90 2.68 -13.74 -19.92
C PHE A 90 2.73 -12.31 -20.51
N LYS A 91 2.32 -12.21 -21.77
CA LYS A 91 2.17 -10.96 -22.52
C LYS A 91 0.75 -10.87 -23.08
N CYS A 92 -0.23 -10.74 -22.20
CA CYS A 92 -1.63 -10.68 -22.59
C CYS A 92 -1.92 -9.40 -23.39
N LEU A 93 -2.65 -9.55 -24.49
CA LEU A 93 -2.99 -8.42 -25.36
C LEU A 93 -3.81 -7.32 -24.64
N MET A 94 -4.68 -7.72 -23.70
CA MET A 94 -5.52 -6.81 -22.92
C MET A 94 -4.82 -6.26 -21.68
N CYS A 95 -3.56 -6.59 -21.41
CA CYS A 95 -2.88 -6.15 -20.20
C CYS A 95 -2.64 -4.64 -20.25
N PRO A 96 -3.18 -3.86 -19.29
CA PRO A 96 -2.98 -2.42 -19.28
C PRO A 96 -1.55 -2.03 -18.87
N GLN A 97 -0.79 -2.98 -18.33
CA GLN A 97 0.56 -2.76 -17.83
C GLN A 97 1.50 -3.81 -18.42
N PRO A 98 2.29 -3.44 -19.43
CA PRO A 98 3.27 -4.36 -20.00
C PRO A 98 4.27 -4.86 -18.94
N PRO A 99 4.61 -6.16 -18.96
CA PRO A 99 5.60 -6.69 -18.02
C PRO A 99 6.94 -5.98 -18.13
N CYS A 100 7.53 -5.66 -16.99
CA CYS A 100 8.87 -5.13 -16.89
C CYS A 100 9.64 -5.80 -15.73
N ALA A 101 10.89 -5.40 -15.53
CA ALA A 101 11.70 -5.98 -14.45
C ALA A 101 11.07 -5.75 -13.08
N ASP A 102 11.23 -6.73 -12.20
CA ASP A 102 10.79 -6.61 -10.82
C ASP A 102 11.66 -5.61 -10.05
N GLU A 103 11.02 -4.83 -9.19
CA GLU A 103 11.68 -3.92 -8.27
C GLU A 103 11.48 -4.40 -6.83
N SER A 104 12.56 -4.74 -6.15
CA SER A 104 12.52 -5.18 -4.75
C SER A 104 11.98 -4.11 -3.79
N SER A 105 12.10 -2.84 -4.16
CA SER A 105 11.54 -1.70 -3.39
C SER A 105 10.02 -1.81 -3.23
N GLN A 106 9.31 -2.34 -4.22
CA GLN A 106 7.86 -2.54 -4.17
C GLN A 106 7.45 -3.52 -3.07
N HIS A 107 8.21 -4.60 -2.89
CA HIS A 107 7.95 -5.57 -1.83
C HIS A 107 8.05 -4.94 -0.43
N LEU A 108 9.11 -4.18 -0.17
CA LEU A 108 9.30 -3.48 1.10
C LEU A 108 8.20 -2.43 1.35
N GLU A 109 7.76 -1.73 0.31
CA GLU A 109 6.64 -0.79 0.40
C GLU A 109 5.33 -1.49 0.76
N ASN A 110 5.04 -2.63 0.13
CA ASN A 110 3.87 -3.44 0.44
C ASN A 110 3.85 -3.91 1.90
N LEU A 111 4.97 -4.41 2.41
CA LEU A 111 5.09 -4.79 3.82
C LEU A 111 4.83 -3.60 4.74
N ARG A 112 5.34 -2.43 4.38
CA ARG A 112 5.08 -1.21 5.14
C ARG A 112 3.61 -0.83 5.10
N ILE A 113 2.94 -0.86 3.94
CA ILE A 113 1.50 -0.61 3.81
C ILE A 113 0.74 -1.56 4.74
N LEU A 114 0.94 -2.88 4.61
CA LEU A 114 0.27 -3.89 5.43
C LEU A 114 0.52 -3.68 6.93
N SER A 115 1.73 -3.26 7.31
CA SER A 115 2.05 -2.95 8.71
C SER A 115 1.30 -1.73 9.25
N LEU A 116 1.09 -0.71 8.41
CA LEU A 116 0.44 0.55 8.77
C LEU A 116 -1.08 0.46 8.79
N LEU A 117 -1.68 -0.50 8.06
CA LEU A 117 -3.13 -0.70 8.03
C LEU A 117 -3.67 -0.88 9.45
N LYS A 118 -4.77 -0.19 9.73
CA LYS A 118 -5.50 -0.23 10.99
C LYS A 118 -6.99 -0.46 10.74
N GLY A 119 -7.69 -0.89 11.77
CA GLY A 119 -9.14 -1.06 11.72
C GLY A 119 -9.55 -2.36 11.05
N ASP A 120 -10.79 -2.38 10.56
CA ASP A 120 -11.45 -3.53 9.95
C ASP A 120 -11.25 -3.48 8.42
N VAL A 121 -10.21 -4.12 7.93
CA VAL A 121 -10.02 -4.35 6.49
C VAL A 121 -10.92 -5.49 6.07
N LYS A 122 -11.99 -5.17 5.35
CA LYS A 122 -12.99 -6.17 4.91
C LYS A 122 -12.56 -6.90 3.64
N MET A 123 -11.90 -6.20 2.73
CA MET A 123 -11.47 -6.75 1.45
C MET A 123 -10.17 -6.09 0.99
N LEU A 124 -9.31 -6.87 0.38
CA LEU A 124 -8.15 -6.39 -0.35
C LEU A 124 -7.85 -7.30 -1.53
N ALA A 125 -7.42 -6.70 -2.63
CA ALA A 125 -6.92 -7.44 -3.78
C ALA A 125 -5.39 -7.54 -3.73
N ILE A 126 -4.87 -8.63 -4.26
CA ILE A 126 -3.45 -8.83 -4.54
C ILE A 126 -3.31 -8.99 -6.04
N THR A 127 -2.51 -8.13 -6.64
CA THR A 127 -2.36 -8.05 -8.09
C THR A 127 -0.91 -7.73 -8.46
N GLY A 128 -0.67 -7.51 -9.73
CA GLY A 128 0.64 -7.14 -10.26
C GLY A 128 0.77 -7.58 -11.71
N GLY A 129 2.00 -7.85 -12.16
CA GLY A 129 2.22 -8.64 -13.36
C GLY A 129 1.68 -10.06 -13.10
N GLU A 130 2.51 -10.93 -12.52
CA GLU A 130 2.05 -12.23 -12.03
C GLU A 130 2.51 -12.45 -10.58
N PRO A 131 1.60 -12.35 -9.61
CA PRO A 131 1.95 -12.47 -8.19
C PRO A 131 2.59 -13.80 -7.81
N THR A 132 2.19 -14.90 -8.45
CA THR A 132 2.69 -16.24 -8.13
C THR A 132 4.15 -16.48 -8.56
N LEU A 133 4.75 -15.57 -9.34
CA LEU A 133 6.20 -15.60 -9.59
C LEU A 133 7.02 -15.44 -8.31
N PHE A 134 6.45 -14.84 -7.28
CA PHE A 134 7.09 -14.57 -5.99
C PHE A 134 6.29 -15.19 -4.84
N PRO A 135 6.20 -16.53 -4.75
CA PRO A 135 5.40 -17.21 -3.75
C PRO A 135 5.79 -16.85 -2.31
N ASP A 136 7.07 -16.60 -2.05
CA ASP A 136 7.53 -16.22 -0.72
C ASP A 136 7.01 -14.84 -0.29
N ARG A 137 6.92 -13.87 -1.22
CA ARG A 137 6.30 -12.57 -0.94
C ARG A 137 4.81 -12.72 -0.61
N LEU A 138 4.09 -13.55 -1.37
CA LEU A 138 2.68 -13.82 -1.09
C LEU A 138 2.48 -14.41 0.30
N ILE A 139 3.30 -15.39 0.67
CA ILE A 139 3.24 -16.04 2.00
C ILE A 139 3.49 -15.03 3.11
N GLU A 140 4.44 -14.12 2.92
CA GLU A 140 4.72 -13.07 3.91
C GLU A 140 3.52 -12.11 4.05
N TYR A 141 2.89 -11.71 2.94
CA TYR A 141 1.68 -10.89 2.97
C TYR A 141 0.52 -11.63 3.65
N PHE A 142 0.28 -12.89 3.31
CA PHE A 142 -0.75 -13.71 3.94
C PHE A 142 -0.53 -13.85 5.44
N SER A 143 0.71 -14.03 5.89
CA SER A 143 1.04 -14.09 7.31
C SER A 143 0.61 -12.83 8.06
N ILE A 144 0.85 -11.65 7.47
CA ILE A 144 0.43 -10.38 8.05
C ILE A 144 -1.10 -10.25 8.03
N ILE A 145 -1.73 -10.60 6.91
CA ILE A 145 -3.18 -10.52 6.73
C ILE A 145 -3.88 -11.45 7.72
N ASN A 146 -3.48 -12.71 7.81
CA ASN A 146 -4.04 -13.69 8.73
C ASN A 146 -3.96 -13.21 10.20
N LYS A 147 -2.85 -12.58 10.57
CA LYS A 147 -2.64 -12.08 11.93
C LYS A 147 -3.46 -10.83 12.24
N LYS A 148 -3.55 -9.89 11.31
CA LYS A 148 -4.16 -8.58 11.54
C LYS A 148 -5.62 -8.50 11.12
N PHE A 149 -6.00 -9.21 10.07
CA PHE A 149 -7.29 -9.12 9.40
C PHE A 149 -7.85 -10.51 9.08
N PRO A 150 -8.05 -11.38 10.09
CA PRO A 150 -8.41 -12.79 9.87
C PRO A 150 -9.77 -12.99 9.17
N LEU A 151 -10.60 -11.96 9.12
CA LEU A 151 -11.91 -11.97 8.46
C LEU A 151 -11.92 -11.22 7.13
N ALA A 152 -10.76 -10.74 6.67
CA ALA A 152 -10.67 -10.04 5.41
C ALA A 152 -10.83 -11.02 4.24
N ARG A 153 -11.67 -10.64 3.26
CA ARG A 153 -11.68 -11.29 1.96
C ARG A 153 -10.46 -10.88 1.16
N VAL A 154 -9.75 -11.85 0.60
CA VAL A 154 -8.57 -11.62 -0.24
C VAL A 154 -8.87 -12.09 -1.66
N GLU A 155 -8.67 -11.22 -2.64
CA GLU A 155 -8.81 -11.55 -4.06
C GLU A 155 -7.43 -11.50 -4.72
N ILE A 156 -7.00 -12.61 -5.32
CA ILE A 156 -5.70 -12.73 -5.98
C ILE A 156 -5.92 -12.80 -7.47
N LEU A 157 -5.52 -11.72 -8.17
CA LEU A 157 -5.57 -11.70 -9.63
C LEU A 157 -4.29 -12.32 -10.17
N THR A 158 -4.43 -13.47 -10.80
CA THR A 158 -3.30 -14.28 -11.28
C THR A 158 -3.66 -14.97 -12.61
N ASN A 159 -2.66 -15.22 -13.44
CA ASN A 159 -2.84 -16.07 -14.62
C ASN A 159 -2.84 -17.57 -14.26
N GLY A 160 -2.54 -17.90 -13.02
CA GLY A 160 -2.61 -19.25 -12.47
C GLY A 160 -1.57 -20.24 -13.01
N SER A 161 -0.72 -19.87 -13.96
CA SER A 161 0.17 -20.80 -14.65
C SER A 161 1.13 -21.54 -13.72
N LEU A 162 1.63 -20.89 -12.67
CA LEU A 162 2.54 -21.50 -11.72
C LEU A 162 1.84 -22.37 -10.68
N LEU A 163 0.53 -22.29 -10.56
CA LEU A 163 -0.25 -23.18 -9.69
C LEU A 163 -0.37 -24.62 -10.27
N SER A 164 0.06 -24.85 -11.51
CA SER A 164 0.26 -26.19 -12.06
C SER A 164 1.42 -26.95 -11.40
N ASP A 165 2.40 -26.25 -10.82
CA ASP A 165 3.42 -26.85 -9.97
C ASP A 165 2.83 -27.14 -8.59
N PHE A 166 2.75 -28.44 -8.26
CA PHE A 166 2.16 -28.89 -7.00
C PHE A 166 2.86 -28.32 -5.75
N ASN A 167 4.18 -28.15 -5.79
CA ASN A 167 4.93 -27.64 -4.65
C ASN A 167 4.62 -26.15 -4.43
N ILE A 168 4.57 -25.37 -5.49
CA ILE A 168 4.20 -23.93 -5.43
C ILE A 168 2.74 -23.81 -4.96
N ALA A 169 1.82 -24.54 -5.58
CA ALA A 169 0.42 -24.50 -5.21
C ALA A 169 0.19 -24.89 -3.75
N LYS A 170 0.82 -25.98 -3.28
CA LYS A 170 0.75 -26.43 -1.89
C LYS A 170 1.30 -25.37 -0.93
N LYS A 171 2.45 -24.79 -1.25
CA LYS A 171 3.11 -23.77 -0.42
C LYS A 171 2.22 -22.54 -0.25
N ILE A 172 1.63 -22.07 -1.33
CA ILE A 172 0.69 -20.93 -1.32
C ILE A 172 -0.57 -21.30 -0.54
N ALA A 173 -1.20 -22.43 -0.85
CA ALA A 173 -2.46 -22.86 -0.23
C ALA A 173 -2.37 -22.98 1.30
N LEU A 174 -1.25 -23.46 1.83
CA LEU A 174 -1.05 -23.61 3.27
C LEU A 174 -0.96 -22.25 4.02
N ALA A 175 -0.60 -21.19 3.32
CA ALA A 175 -0.47 -19.85 3.90
C ALA A 175 -1.69 -18.96 3.65
N THR A 176 -2.53 -19.33 2.68
CA THR A 176 -3.65 -18.53 2.18
C THR A 176 -4.66 -18.22 3.30
N PRO A 177 -5.13 -16.96 3.42
CA PRO A 177 -6.22 -16.58 4.32
C PRO A 177 -7.51 -17.35 4.02
N TYR A 178 -8.36 -17.51 5.05
CA TYR A 178 -9.56 -18.35 4.97
C TYR A 178 -10.51 -17.95 3.84
N ASP A 179 -10.81 -16.68 3.68
CA ASP A 179 -11.69 -16.17 2.61
C ASP A 179 -10.84 -15.59 1.46
N THR A 180 -10.24 -16.50 0.68
CA THR A 180 -9.42 -16.11 -0.48
C THR A 180 -9.98 -16.67 -1.77
N CYS A 181 -10.07 -15.81 -2.78
CA CYS A 181 -10.42 -16.16 -4.16
C CYS A 181 -9.22 -15.93 -5.08
N PHE A 182 -8.93 -16.91 -5.95
CA PHE A 182 -7.99 -16.78 -7.05
C PHE A 182 -8.79 -16.53 -8.34
N CYS A 183 -8.51 -15.39 -9.01
CA CYS A 183 -9.24 -14.92 -10.19
C CYS A 183 -8.32 -14.76 -11.39
#